data_f63eb0776bbcad260b4dffbf3233686e
#
_entry.id   f63eb0776bbcad260b4dffbf3233686e
#
_cell.length_a   1.000
_cell.length_b   1.000
_cell.length_c   1.000
_cell.angle_alpha   90.00
_cell.angle_beta   90.00
_cell.angle_gamma   90.00
#
_symmetry.space_group_name_H-M   'P 1'
#
loop_
_entity.id
_entity.type
_entity.pdbx_description
1 polymer ?
#
loop_
_entity_poly.entity_id
_entity_poly.type
_entity_poly.pdbx_seq_one_letter_code
_entity_poly.pdbx_strand_id
1 'polypeptide(L)'
;IEARIKHHYGEIKAGIGVFKSPELYGAFPTDPYSHTPAGAGAKQPGMTGQVKEDFISRMGELGISISRGAIRFDTRLIDHREFLTTDTTFEFVSVTGERRSIELKQNQLGFTLCQVPVVYTASDREKLVVWLTNGDKKEFPANLLDEQFSRSVFNRENRISLIEVSIYQPHSTDHPKADLQ
;
A
#
# COMPACT_ATOMS: atom_id res chain seq x y z
N ILE A 1 15.74 -8.27 11.02
CA ILE A 1 15.69 -6.80 10.99
C ILE A 1 14.31 -6.34 10.50
N GLU A 2 13.84 -6.81 9.34
CA GLU A 2 12.54 -6.42 8.75
C GLU A 2 11.35 -6.68 9.69
N ALA A 3 11.29 -7.86 10.32
CA ALA A 3 10.22 -8.20 11.26
C ALA A 3 10.16 -7.23 12.46
N ARG A 4 11.31 -6.78 12.96
CA ARG A 4 11.37 -5.79 14.05
C ARG A 4 10.89 -4.43 13.59
N ILE A 5 11.24 -4.00 12.38
CA ILE A 5 10.79 -2.74 11.82
C ILE A 5 9.27 -2.77 11.63
N LYS A 6 8.72 -3.84 11.05
CA LYS A 6 7.26 -4.03 10.91
C LYS A 6 6.54 -4.01 12.26
N HIS A 7 7.10 -4.66 13.27
CA HIS A 7 6.52 -4.68 14.61
C HIS A 7 6.46 -3.27 15.22
N HIS A 8 7.60 -2.56 15.27
CA HIS A 8 7.64 -1.19 15.80
C HIS A 8 6.75 -0.21 15.03
N TYR A 9 6.73 -0.32 13.72
CA TYR A 9 5.84 0.48 12.89
C TYR A 9 4.37 0.22 13.21
N GLY A 10 3.98 -1.05 13.39
CA GLY A 10 2.64 -1.43 13.81
C GLY A 10 2.26 -0.89 15.18
N GLU A 11 3.19 -0.88 16.15
CA GLU A 11 2.98 -0.29 17.47
C GLU A 11 2.74 1.23 17.40
N ILE A 12 3.53 1.94 16.59
CA ILE A 12 3.37 3.38 16.38
C ILE A 12 2.01 3.67 15.72
N LYS A 13 1.68 2.94 14.66
CA LYS A 13 0.42 3.10 13.93
C LYS A 13 -0.80 2.80 14.81
N ALA A 14 -0.75 1.75 15.61
CA ALA A 14 -1.77 1.43 16.60
C ALA A 14 -1.89 2.55 17.67
N GLY A 15 -0.79 3.21 18.00
CA GLY A 15 -0.76 4.36 18.89
C GLY A 15 -1.42 5.62 18.33
N ILE A 16 -1.33 5.86 17.02
CA ILE A 16 -1.91 7.04 16.35
C ILE A 16 -3.44 6.93 16.18
N GLY A 17 -4.04 5.79 16.48
CA GLY A 17 -5.50 5.66 16.56
C GLY A 17 -6.21 5.29 15.27
N VAL A 18 -5.51 4.89 14.23
CA VAL A 18 -6.13 4.37 12.98
C VAL A 18 -7.02 3.15 13.24
N PHE A 19 -6.75 2.42 14.32
CA PHE A 19 -7.50 1.23 14.73
C PHE A 19 -8.16 1.36 16.11
N LYS A 20 -8.24 2.57 16.67
CA LYS A 20 -8.81 2.79 18.01
C LYS A 20 -10.10 3.58 17.91
N SER A 21 -11.11 3.14 18.66
CA SER A 21 -12.31 3.94 18.85
C SER A 21 -11.99 5.22 19.65
N PRO A 22 -12.79 6.28 19.56
CA PRO A 22 -12.64 7.49 20.37
C PRO A 22 -12.55 7.24 21.88
N GLU A 23 -13.22 6.19 22.36
CA GLU A 23 -13.17 5.80 23.78
C GLU A 23 -11.81 5.26 24.19
N LEU A 24 -11.15 4.47 23.31
CA LEU A 24 -9.80 3.98 23.55
C LEU A 24 -8.74 5.06 23.38
N TYR A 25 -9.06 6.10 22.65
CA TYR A 25 -8.18 7.22 22.42
C TYR A 25 -7.99 8.10 23.65
N GLY A 26 -9.03 8.22 24.47
CA GLY A 26 -9.00 9.01 25.68
C GLY A 26 -8.87 10.52 25.45
N ALA A 27 -9.03 10.97 24.20
CA ALA A 27 -8.99 12.39 23.85
C ALA A 27 -10.04 12.69 22.80
N PHE A 28 -10.74 13.81 22.95
CA PHE A 28 -11.63 14.33 21.92
C PHE A 28 -10.81 14.79 20.71
N PRO A 29 -11.29 14.60 19.48
CA PRO A 29 -10.61 15.08 18.25
C PRO A 29 -10.42 16.61 18.21
N THR A 30 -11.01 17.34 19.15
CA THR A 30 -10.95 18.79 19.25
C THR A 30 -9.75 19.33 20.02
N ASP A 31 -8.97 18.47 20.70
CA ASP A 31 -7.75 18.89 21.38
C ASP A 31 -6.51 18.57 20.56
N PRO A 32 -6.01 19.51 19.72
CA PRO A 32 -4.85 19.28 18.86
C PRO A 32 -3.54 19.21 19.64
N TYR A 33 -3.55 19.55 20.91
CA TYR A 33 -2.38 19.58 21.79
C TYR A 33 -2.41 18.53 22.90
N SER A 34 -3.33 17.58 22.81
CA SER A 34 -3.42 16.47 23.74
C SER A 34 -2.09 15.72 23.83
N HIS A 35 -1.45 15.78 24.98
CA HIS A 35 -0.25 15.01 25.24
C HIS A 35 -0.58 13.54 25.41
N THR A 36 0.32 12.69 24.93
CA THR A 36 0.22 11.25 25.15
C THR A 36 0.31 10.96 26.66
N PRO A 37 -0.69 10.31 27.27
CA PRO A 37 -0.63 9.90 28.66
C PRO A 37 0.60 8.99 28.90
N ALA A 38 1.26 9.20 30.01
CA ALA A 38 2.41 8.37 30.39
C ALA A 38 2.03 6.89 30.44
N GLY A 39 2.82 6.03 29.81
CA GLY A 39 2.61 4.58 29.79
C GLY A 39 1.50 4.07 28.87
N ALA A 40 0.87 4.94 28.07
CA ALA A 40 -0.26 4.57 27.22
C ALA A 40 0.09 4.38 25.73
N GLY A 41 1.38 4.40 25.37
CA GLY A 41 1.84 4.42 23.98
C GLY A 41 1.56 5.75 23.29
N ALA A 42 1.87 5.88 22.02
CA ALA A 42 1.60 7.09 21.26
C ALA A 42 0.08 7.25 21.07
N LYS A 43 -0.50 8.29 21.65
CA LYS A 43 -1.93 8.65 21.54
C LYS A 43 -2.02 10.10 21.10
N GLN A 44 -2.27 10.33 19.82
CA GLN A 44 -2.55 11.68 19.32
C GLN A 44 -3.87 11.69 18.57
N PRO A 45 -4.72 12.71 18.77
CA PRO A 45 -5.89 12.89 17.92
C PRO A 45 -5.47 13.17 16.48
N GLY A 46 -6.22 12.64 15.52
CA GLY A 46 -5.97 12.85 14.09
C GLY A 46 -6.06 14.33 13.74
N MET A 47 -4.91 14.89 13.31
CA MET A 47 -4.82 16.28 12.85
C MET A 47 -4.74 16.31 11.33
N THR A 48 -5.11 17.44 10.71
CA THR A 48 -5.02 17.63 9.25
C THR A 48 -3.60 17.43 8.71
N GLY A 49 -2.56 17.68 9.51
CA GLY A 49 -1.17 17.36 9.18
C GLY A 49 -0.89 15.86 9.06
N GLN A 50 -1.57 15.05 9.85
CA GLN A 50 -1.39 13.59 9.86
C GLN A 50 -1.93 12.91 8.59
N VAL A 51 -2.87 13.53 7.89
CA VAL A 51 -3.36 13.01 6.60
C VAL A 51 -2.23 12.86 5.58
N LYS A 52 -1.30 13.81 5.54
CA LYS A 52 -0.14 13.73 4.65
C LYS A 52 0.83 12.63 5.08
N GLU A 53 1.06 12.52 6.37
CA GLU A 53 1.92 11.49 6.95
C GLU A 53 1.33 10.10 6.73
N ASP A 54 0.03 9.93 6.91
CA ASP A 54 -0.66 8.67 6.66
C ASP A 54 -0.58 8.27 5.18
N PHE A 55 -0.77 9.22 4.26
CA PHE A 55 -0.61 8.96 2.83
C PHE A 55 0.82 8.55 2.47
N ILE A 56 1.83 9.26 2.97
CA ILE A 56 3.25 8.93 2.72
C ILE A 56 3.60 7.57 3.33
N SER A 57 3.12 7.31 4.55
CA SER A 57 3.32 6.03 5.23
C SER A 57 2.67 4.90 4.45
N ARG A 58 1.45 5.11 3.94
CA ARG A 58 0.75 4.11 3.13
C ARG A 58 1.48 3.81 1.82
N MET A 59 2.03 4.82 1.16
CA MET A 59 2.90 4.60 -0.01
C MET A 59 4.11 3.72 0.35
N GLY A 60 4.74 3.99 1.50
CA GLY A 60 5.87 3.19 2.00
C GLY A 60 5.47 1.75 2.33
N GLU A 61 4.31 1.53 2.96
CA GLU A 61 3.75 0.19 3.23
C GLU A 61 3.53 -0.60 1.93
N LEU A 62 2.94 0.05 0.93
CA LEU A 62 2.72 -0.52 -0.40
C LEU A 62 4.03 -0.68 -1.19
N GLY A 63 5.16 -0.26 -0.62
CA GLY A 63 6.46 -0.35 -1.26
C GLY A 63 6.65 0.60 -2.44
N ILE A 64 5.83 1.66 -2.53
CA ILE A 64 5.95 2.64 -3.60
C ILE A 64 7.02 3.65 -3.24
N SER A 65 8.06 3.71 -4.04
CA SER A 65 9.11 4.73 -3.95
C SER A 65 9.35 5.41 -5.29
N ILE A 66 9.77 6.67 -5.24
CA ILE A 66 10.03 7.47 -6.43
C ILE A 66 11.48 7.92 -6.39
N SER A 67 12.24 7.57 -7.40
CA SER A 67 13.63 7.98 -7.53
C SER A 67 13.93 8.39 -8.96
N ARG A 68 14.47 9.58 -9.13
CA ARG A 68 14.84 10.14 -10.45
C ARG A 68 13.70 10.09 -11.47
N GLY A 69 12.46 10.35 -11.01
CA GLY A 69 11.28 10.34 -11.87
C GLY A 69 10.71 8.97 -12.21
N ALA A 70 11.30 7.88 -11.73
CA ALA A 70 10.82 6.52 -11.93
C ALA A 70 10.14 5.96 -10.67
N ILE A 71 9.02 5.26 -10.84
CA ILE A 71 8.29 4.58 -9.77
C ILE A 71 8.89 3.19 -9.60
N ARG A 72 9.22 2.85 -8.36
CA ARG A 72 9.62 1.49 -7.97
C ARG A 72 8.60 0.91 -7.00
N PHE A 73 8.30 -0.38 -7.18
CA PHE A 73 7.43 -1.16 -6.32
C PHE A 73 8.28 -2.14 -5.48
N ASP A 74 8.71 -1.73 -4.29
CA ASP A 74 9.48 -2.56 -3.36
C ASP A 74 8.57 -3.08 -2.25
N THR A 75 8.04 -4.27 -2.44
CA THR A 75 6.94 -4.82 -1.66
C THR A 75 7.34 -5.58 -0.40
N ARG A 76 8.61 -5.49 0.01
CA ARG A 76 9.16 -6.24 1.17
C ARG A 76 8.47 -5.91 2.50
N LEU A 77 7.86 -4.73 2.62
CA LEU A 77 7.18 -4.29 3.83
C LEU A 77 5.68 -4.57 3.83
N ILE A 78 5.11 -5.05 2.72
CA ILE A 78 3.67 -5.36 2.65
C ILE A 78 3.30 -6.42 3.68
N ASP A 79 2.20 -6.19 4.36
CA ASP A 79 1.61 -7.18 5.25
C ASP A 79 0.80 -8.18 4.40
N HIS A 80 1.18 -9.45 4.48
CA HIS A 80 0.48 -10.52 3.73
C HIS A 80 -1.00 -10.65 4.09
N ARG A 81 -1.40 -10.18 5.27
CA ARG A 81 -2.80 -10.17 5.71
C ARG A 81 -3.68 -9.18 4.93
N GLU A 82 -3.07 -8.28 4.16
CA GLU A 82 -3.79 -7.34 3.29
C GLU A 82 -4.24 -7.96 1.96
N PHE A 83 -3.67 -9.12 1.61
CA PHE A 83 -4.08 -9.83 0.40
C PHE A 83 -5.45 -10.47 0.60
N LEU A 84 -6.25 -10.42 -0.44
CA LEU A 84 -7.59 -10.98 -0.44
C LEU A 84 -7.57 -12.50 -0.14
N THR A 85 -8.50 -12.94 0.69
CA THR A 85 -8.74 -14.36 0.98
C THR A 85 -9.79 -14.97 0.05
N THR A 86 -10.58 -14.14 -0.64
CA THR A 86 -11.63 -14.52 -1.59
C THR A 86 -11.69 -13.53 -2.74
N ASP A 87 -12.22 -13.94 -3.87
CA ASP A 87 -12.45 -13.07 -5.02
C ASP A 87 -13.41 -11.93 -4.65
N THR A 88 -13.15 -10.74 -5.16
CA THR A 88 -13.99 -9.55 -4.95
C THR A 88 -13.91 -8.59 -6.11
N THR A 89 -14.86 -7.66 -6.18
CA THR A 89 -14.85 -6.56 -7.15
C THR A 89 -14.20 -5.31 -6.51
N PHE A 90 -13.19 -4.76 -7.15
CA PHE A 90 -12.55 -3.51 -6.77
C PHE A 90 -13.10 -2.37 -7.62
N GLU A 91 -13.85 -1.48 -6.99
CA GLU A 91 -14.40 -0.28 -7.64
C GLU A 91 -13.46 0.91 -7.44
N PHE A 92 -13.27 1.70 -8.48
CA PHE A 92 -12.43 2.90 -8.44
C PHE A 92 -12.94 3.99 -9.40
N VAL A 93 -12.45 5.21 -9.21
CA VAL A 93 -12.67 6.32 -10.14
C VAL A 93 -11.45 6.45 -11.04
N SER A 94 -11.64 6.29 -12.35
CA SER A 94 -10.57 6.37 -13.34
C SER A 94 -10.08 7.80 -13.54
N VAL A 95 -8.98 7.96 -14.28
CA VAL A 95 -8.42 9.26 -14.67
C VAL A 95 -9.42 10.15 -15.41
N THR A 96 -10.38 9.53 -16.12
CA THR A 96 -11.47 10.26 -16.83
C THR A 96 -12.63 10.64 -15.92
N GLY A 97 -12.57 10.30 -14.62
CA GLY A 97 -13.65 10.56 -13.66
C GLY A 97 -14.79 9.53 -13.70
N GLU A 98 -14.68 8.49 -14.51
CA GLU A 98 -15.68 7.42 -14.61
C GLU A 98 -15.48 6.40 -13.49
N ARG A 99 -16.60 5.88 -12.96
CA ARG A 99 -16.54 4.71 -12.08
C ARG A 99 -16.26 3.46 -12.92
N ARG A 100 -15.28 2.71 -12.51
CA ARG A 100 -14.87 1.44 -13.13
C ARG A 100 -14.65 0.39 -12.06
N SER A 101 -14.63 -0.87 -12.49
CA SER A 101 -14.36 -1.99 -11.60
C SER A 101 -13.40 -2.98 -12.24
N ILE A 102 -12.67 -3.70 -11.38
CA ILE A 102 -11.79 -4.80 -11.76
C ILE A 102 -12.11 -5.97 -10.82
N GLU A 103 -12.20 -7.17 -11.39
CA GLU A 103 -12.28 -8.39 -10.60
C GLU A 103 -10.92 -8.73 -10.03
N LEU A 104 -10.81 -8.73 -8.72
CA LEU A 104 -9.63 -9.18 -8.00
C LEU A 104 -9.83 -10.63 -7.54
N LYS A 105 -8.78 -11.41 -7.66
CA LYS A 105 -8.74 -12.80 -7.24
C LYS A 105 -8.15 -12.94 -5.84
N GLN A 106 -8.39 -14.08 -5.23
CA GLN A 106 -7.67 -14.48 -4.03
C GLN A 106 -6.15 -14.29 -4.21
N ASN A 107 -5.45 -13.89 -3.16
CA ASN A 107 -4.03 -13.54 -3.15
C ASN A 107 -3.67 -12.31 -4.02
N GLN A 108 -4.63 -11.43 -4.24
CA GLN A 108 -4.38 -10.12 -4.85
C GLN A 108 -4.66 -8.99 -3.86
N LEU A 109 -4.01 -7.85 -4.10
CA LEU A 109 -4.24 -6.58 -3.41
C LEU A 109 -4.41 -5.49 -4.46
N GLY A 110 -5.54 -4.78 -4.45
CA GLY A 110 -5.84 -3.71 -5.40
C GLY A 110 -5.85 -2.34 -4.73
N PHE A 111 -5.27 -1.36 -5.39
CA PHE A 111 -5.34 0.06 -4.99
C PHE A 111 -5.20 0.98 -6.21
N THR A 112 -5.28 2.28 -6.02
CA THR A 112 -5.02 3.25 -7.10
C THR A 112 -3.82 4.13 -6.77
N LEU A 113 -2.99 4.41 -7.79
CA LEU A 113 -1.93 5.41 -7.75
C LEU A 113 -2.23 6.48 -8.79
N CYS A 114 -2.49 7.72 -8.36
CA CYS A 114 -2.94 8.80 -9.23
C CYS A 114 -4.15 8.42 -10.12
N GLN A 115 -5.11 7.67 -9.56
CA GLN A 115 -6.29 7.11 -10.24
C GLN A 115 -6.00 6.01 -11.27
N VAL A 116 -4.75 5.60 -11.43
CA VAL A 116 -4.39 4.40 -12.19
C VAL A 116 -4.50 3.19 -11.27
N PRO A 117 -5.29 2.16 -11.60
CA PRO A 117 -5.39 0.96 -10.78
C PRO A 117 -4.07 0.19 -10.79
N VAL A 118 -3.69 -0.31 -9.63
CA VAL A 118 -2.52 -1.16 -9.42
C VAL A 118 -2.97 -2.43 -8.73
N VAL A 119 -2.58 -3.56 -9.25
CA VAL A 119 -2.88 -4.88 -8.67
C VAL A 119 -1.59 -5.61 -8.36
N TYR A 120 -1.42 -5.93 -7.09
CA TYR A 120 -0.37 -6.81 -6.63
C TYR A 120 -0.87 -8.25 -6.60
N THR A 121 -0.05 -9.17 -7.08
CA THR A 121 -0.36 -10.61 -7.06
C THR A 121 0.79 -11.35 -6.39
N ALA A 122 0.50 -12.14 -5.39
CA ALA A 122 1.46 -13.06 -4.79
C ALA A 122 1.90 -14.11 -5.81
N SER A 123 3.22 -14.25 -6.03
CA SER A 123 3.80 -15.06 -7.08
C SER A 123 5.17 -15.62 -6.67
N ASP A 124 5.64 -16.61 -7.39
CA ASP A 124 7.01 -17.15 -7.30
C ASP A 124 8.05 -16.31 -8.05
N ARG A 125 7.63 -15.32 -8.83
CA ARG A 125 8.49 -14.45 -9.65
C ARG A 125 8.04 -13.01 -9.59
N GLU A 126 9.01 -12.11 -9.59
CA GLU A 126 8.76 -10.69 -9.75
C GLU A 126 8.50 -10.35 -11.23
N LYS A 127 7.44 -9.61 -11.48
CA LYS A 127 7.07 -9.14 -12.81
C LYS A 127 6.27 -7.86 -12.71
N LEU A 128 6.56 -6.91 -13.60
CA LEU A 128 5.78 -5.69 -13.76
C LEU A 128 5.21 -5.63 -15.18
N VAL A 129 3.89 -5.54 -15.29
CA VAL A 129 3.17 -5.42 -16.56
C VAL A 129 2.29 -4.19 -16.52
N VAL A 130 2.36 -3.38 -17.56
CA VAL A 130 1.49 -2.22 -17.75
C VAL A 130 0.55 -2.49 -18.92
N TRP A 131 -0.74 -2.39 -18.66
CA TRP A 131 -1.77 -2.45 -19.69
C TRP A 131 -2.13 -1.04 -20.12
N LEU A 132 -2.17 -0.83 -21.42
CA LEU A 132 -2.51 0.45 -22.03
C LEU A 132 -3.99 0.53 -22.34
N THR A 133 -4.51 1.75 -22.45
CA THR A 133 -5.91 1.99 -22.78
C THR A 133 -6.28 1.55 -24.20
N ASN A 134 -5.30 1.38 -25.10
CA ASN A 134 -5.48 0.83 -26.45
C ASN A 134 -5.50 -0.71 -26.50
N GLY A 135 -5.36 -1.38 -25.35
CA GLY A 135 -5.33 -2.85 -25.25
C GLY A 135 -3.93 -3.47 -25.33
N ASP A 136 -2.89 -2.71 -25.67
CA ASP A 136 -1.52 -3.21 -25.65
C ASP A 136 -1.02 -3.42 -24.23
N LYS A 137 0.02 -4.22 -24.09
CA LYS A 137 0.74 -4.39 -22.81
C LYS A 137 2.24 -4.22 -23.00
N LYS A 138 2.88 -3.73 -21.93
CA LYS A 138 4.33 -3.61 -21.85
C LYS A 138 4.84 -4.26 -20.56
N GLU A 139 5.86 -5.09 -20.68
CA GLU A 139 6.55 -5.71 -19.55
C GLU A 139 7.82 -4.90 -19.21
N PHE A 140 8.09 -4.77 -17.92
CA PHE A 140 9.25 -4.05 -17.42
C PHE A 140 10.16 -5.01 -16.64
N PRO A 141 11.48 -4.79 -16.71
CA PRO A 141 12.42 -5.58 -15.92
C PRO A 141 12.28 -5.21 -14.43
N ALA A 142 12.21 -6.23 -13.59
CA ALA A 142 12.01 -6.07 -12.16
C ALA A 142 10.79 -5.17 -11.82
N ASN A 143 10.75 -4.61 -10.63
CA ASN A 143 9.65 -3.81 -10.13
C ASN A 143 9.86 -2.30 -10.36
N LEU A 144 10.40 -1.92 -11.51
CA LEU A 144 10.72 -0.54 -11.86
C LEU A 144 9.97 -0.11 -13.11
N LEU A 145 9.06 0.85 -12.94
CA LEU A 145 8.41 1.57 -14.03
C LEU A 145 9.33 2.69 -14.50
N ASP A 146 9.64 2.73 -15.80
CA ASP A 146 10.55 3.75 -16.34
C ASP A 146 10.00 5.19 -16.17
N GLU A 147 10.84 6.18 -16.40
CA GLU A 147 10.50 7.60 -16.23
C GLU A 147 9.32 8.02 -17.12
N GLN A 148 9.26 7.52 -18.35
CA GLN A 148 8.20 7.89 -19.30
C GLN A 148 6.82 7.43 -18.82
N PHE A 149 6.70 6.16 -18.40
CA PHE A 149 5.45 5.62 -17.88
C PHE A 149 5.10 6.17 -16.51
N SER A 150 6.11 6.40 -15.66
CA SER A 150 5.92 7.04 -14.36
C SER A 150 5.36 8.46 -14.52
N ARG A 151 5.87 9.21 -15.49
CA ARG A 151 5.35 10.56 -15.84
C ARG A 151 3.89 10.48 -16.30
N SER A 152 3.54 9.47 -17.13
CA SER A 152 2.15 9.27 -17.57
C SER A 152 1.19 9.00 -16.40
N VAL A 153 1.65 8.28 -15.35
CA VAL A 153 0.87 8.07 -14.11
C VAL A 153 0.67 9.41 -13.38
N PHE A 154 1.74 10.16 -13.12
CA PHE A 154 1.65 11.42 -12.37
C PHE A 154 0.86 12.51 -13.10
N ASN A 155 1.00 12.58 -14.41
CA ASN A 155 0.27 13.55 -15.24
C ASN A 155 -1.18 13.12 -15.51
N ARG A 156 -1.58 11.91 -15.11
CA ARG A 156 -2.93 11.38 -15.36
C ARG A 156 -3.30 11.41 -16.85
N GLU A 157 -2.40 10.95 -17.71
CA GLU A 157 -2.54 11.05 -19.18
C GLU A 157 -3.57 10.08 -19.78
N ASN A 158 -4.28 9.30 -18.97
CA ASN A 158 -5.23 8.26 -19.44
C ASN A 158 -4.62 7.26 -20.44
N ARG A 159 -3.30 7.05 -20.35
CA ARG A 159 -2.57 6.13 -21.22
C ARG A 159 -2.52 4.72 -20.67
N ILE A 160 -2.55 4.61 -19.35
CA ILE A 160 -2.42 3.35 -18.60
C ILE A 160 -3.78 2.97 -18.05
N SER A 161 -4.23 1.75 -18.35
CA SER A 161 -5.48 1.20 -17.83
C SER A 161 -5.31 0.37 -16.57
N LEU A 162 -4.13 -0.26 -16.39
CA LEU A 162 -3.83 -1.12 -15.25
C LEU A 162 -2.32 -1.32 -15.12
N ILE A 163 -1.82 -1.38 -13.89
CA ILE A 163 -0.47 -1.82 -13.56
C ILE A 163 -0.58 -3.10 -12.73
N GLU A 164 0.00 -4.18 -13.22
CA GLU A 164 0.10 -5.46 -12.51
C GLU A 164 1.51 -5.68 -12.03
N VAL A 165 1.67 -5.96 -10.74
CA VAL A 165 2.96 -6.25 -10.11
C VAL A 165 2.89 -7.63 -9.45
N SER A 166 3.65 -8.57 -9.97
CA SER A 166 3.85 -9.86 -9.33
C SER A 166 4.91 -9.72 -8.24
N ILE A 167 4.57 -10.14 -7.04
CA ILE A 167 5.39 -9.99 -5.85
C ILE A 167 5.88 -11.37 -5.42
N TYR A 168 7.20 -11.49 -5.24
CA TYR A 168 7.75 -12.71 -4.69
C TYR A 168 7.27 -12.91 -3.24
N GLN A 169 6.59 -14.02 -3.00
CA GLN A 169 6.26 -14.50 -1.67
C GLN A 169 6.92 -15.86 -1.46
N PRO A 170 7.90 -15.96 -0.55
CA PRO A 170 8.40 -17.27 -0.16
C PRO A 170 7.25 -18.06 0.45
N HIS A 171 7.03 -19.28 -0.03
CA HIS A 171 6.04 -20.18 0.55
C HIS A 171 6.29 -20.32 2.05
N SER A 172 5.25 -20.24 2.85
CA SER A 172 5.26 -20.22 4.34
C SER A 172 5.69 -21.53 5.00
N THR A 173 6.64 -22.27 4.44
CA THR A 173 7.19 -23.49 5.05
C THR A 173 8.40 -23.23 5.96
N ASP A 174 8.93 -22.00 6.01
CA ASP A 174 10.09 -21.63 6.82
C ASP A 174 9.74 -20.64 7.96
N HIS A 175 8.74 -20.94 8.76
CA HIS A 175 8.74 -20.40 10.10
C HIS A 175 9.60 -21.30 11.00
N PRO A 176 10.79 -20.86 11.42
CA PRO A 176 11.43 -21.50 12.54
C PRO A 176 10.48 -21.35 13.72
N LYS A 177 10.03 -22.49 14.29
CA LYS A 177 9.35 -22.50 15.58
C LYS A 177 10.23 -21.74 16.55
N ALA A 178 9.77 -20.56 16.99
CA ALA A 178 10.36 -19.88 18.11
C ALA A 178 10.12 -20.79 19.33
N ASP A 179 11.14 -21.52 19.74
CA ASP A 179 11.17 -22.19 21.03
C ASP A 179 11.07 -21.10 22.10
N LEU A 180 9.90 -20.97 22.67
CA LEU A 180 9.66 -20.25 23.90
C LEU A 180 10.21 -21.13 25.05
N GLN A 181 11.39 -20.79 25.51
CA GLN A 181 11.88 -21.12 26.86
C GLN A 181 11.88 -19.87 27.72
#